data_5ace635594806385ecf95f822e7094de
#
_entry.id   5ace635594806385ecf95f822e7094de
#
_cell.length_a   1.000
_cell.length_b   1.000
_cell.length_c   1.000
_cell.angle_alpha   90.00
_cell.angle_beta   90.00
_cell.angle_gamma   90.00
#
_symmetry.space_group_name_H-M   'P 1'
#
loop_
_entity.id
_entity.type
_entity.pdbx_description
1 polymer ?
#
loop_
_entity_poly.entity_id
_entity_poly.type
_entity_poly.pdbx_seq_one_letter_code
_entity_poly.pdbx_strand_id
1 'polypeptide(L)'
;MRFGDGSSTVFVEAASGFALGTWQFDGYASLGATRLKLADEMLLTDADTITSGRFGFTASREAFGGLVSFGVAQRLVALSGDATFTVGSGYDLGILGLTFEDRTVDMRGRMAPQLTFGFEKIGERSAFRIGAASDTQGHDVRAVGSWNIRF
;
A
#
# COMPACT_ATOMS: atom_id res chain seq x y z
N MET A 1 -16.15 -16.14 16.23
CA MET A 1 -15.39 -15.02 16.79
C MET A 1 -15.68 -13.80 15.93
N ARG A 2 -16.24 -12.71 16.46
CA ARG A 2 -16.37 -11.43 15.75
C ARG A 2 -15.13 -10.60 16.02
N PHE A 3 -14.47 -10.12 14.99
CA PHE A 3 -13.23 -9.32 15.09
C PHE A 3 -13.50 -7.80 15.14
N GLY A 4 -14.59 -7.34 15.72
CA GLY A 4 -14.94 -5.93 15.91
C GLY A 4 -16.25 -5.53 15.22
N ASP A 5 -16.75 -4.36 15.59
CA ASP A 5 -17.99 -3.78 15.06
C ASP A 5 -17.77 -2.95 13.79
N GLY A 6 -16.58 -3.05 13.19
CA GLY A 6 -16.23 -2.38 11.96
C GLY A 6 -15.09 -1.38 12.08
N SER A 7 -14.82 -0.69 10.99
CA SER A 7 -13.85 0.41 10.94
C SER A 7 -14.43 1.57 10.14
N SER A 8 -13.96 2.77 10.42
CA SER A 8 -14.27 3.96 9.62
C SER A 8 -12.97 4.49 9.03
N THR A 9 -12.93 4.69 7.72
CA THR A 9 -11.76 5.19 7.02
C THR A 9 -12.13 6.39 6.16
N VAL A 10 -11.31 7.42 6.22
CA VAL A 10 -11.40 8.62 5.38
C VAL A 10 -10.10 8.72 4.59
N PHE A 11 -10.22 8.94 3.27
CA PHE A 11 -9.07 9.16 2.39
C PHE A 11 -9.16 10.51 1.70
N VAL A 12 -8.01 11.15 1.52
CA VAL A 12 -7.81 12.30 0.63
C VAL A 12 -6.77 11.89 -0.40
N GLU A 13 -7.09 12.09 -1.67
CA GLU A 13 -6.19 11.81 -2.79
C GLU A 13 -6.07 13.04 -3.67
N ALA A 14 -4.84 13.36 -4.08
CA ALA A 14 -4.52 14.35 -5.08
C ALA A 14 -3.77 13.66 -6.23
N ALA A 15 -4.13 13.98 -7.45
CA ALA A 15 -3.44 13.54 -8.66
C ALA A 15 -3.24 14.73 -9.59
N SER A 16 -2.11 14.76 -10.27
CA SER A 16 -1.76 15.82 -11.22
C SER A 16 -0.87 15.25 -12.32
N GLY A 17 -1.00 15.81 -13.52
CA GLY A 17 -0.14 15.49 -14.65
C GLY A 17 0.23 16.75 -15.41
N PHE A 18 1.40 16.75 -16.04
CA PHE A 18 1.87 17.81 -16.93
C PHE A 18 2.76 17.25 -18.03
N ALA A 19 2.86 17.98 -19.13
CA ALA A 19 3.73 17.65 -20.25
C ALA A 19 4.90 18.65 -20.33
N LEU A 20 6.10 18.13 -20.60
CA LEU A 20 7.28 18.93 -20.85
C LEU A 20 8.02 18.37 -22.08
N GLY A 21 7.95 19.09 -23.19
CA GLY A 21 8.44 18.60 -24.47
C GLY A 21 7.71 17.34 -24.91
N THR A 22 8.44 16.25 -25.12
CA THR A 22 7.90 14.93 -25.50
C THR A 22 7.61 14.02 -24.29
N TRP A 23 7.84 14.50 -23.08
CA TRP A 23 7.59 13.78 -21.86
C TRP A 23 6.26 14.14 -21.23
N GLN A 24 5.54 13.15 -20.77
CA GLN A 24 4.38 13.30 -19.91
C GLN A 24 4.76 12.81 -18.51
N PHE A 25 4.37 13.58 -17.51
CA PHE A 25 4.61 13.29 -16.10
C PHE A 25 3.26 13.21 -15.38
N ASP A 26 3.05 12.14 -14.65
CA ASP A 26 1.84 11.91 -13.87
C ASP A 26 2.23 11.55 -12.44
N GLY A 27 1.52 12.10 -11.48
CA GLY A 27 1.77 11.84 -10.07
C GLY A 27 0.49 11.80 -9.27
N TYR A 28 0.49 11.00 -8.21
CA TYR A 28 -0.57 10.97 -7.21
C TYR A 28 -0.01 10.79 -5.81
N ALA A 29 -0.73 11.32 -4.84
CA ALA A 29 -0.50 11.06 -3.43
C ALA A 29 -1.84 10.91 -2.72
N SER A 30 -1.91 9.98 -1.76
CA SER A 30 -3.11 9.73 -0.98
C SER A 30 -2.74 9.54 0.48
N LEU A 31 -3.51 10.17 1.35
CA LEU A 31 -3.43 10.02 2.80
C LEU A 31 -4.79 9.56 3.32
N GLY A 32 -4.77 8.65 4.28
CA GLY A 32 -5.96 8.12 4.91
C GLY A 32 -5.82 8.04 6.42
N ALA A 33 -6.94 8.14 7.11
CA ALA A 33 -7.06 7.92 8.54
C ALA A 33 -8.12 6.84 8.78
N THR A 34 -7.75 5.78 9.45
CA THR A 34 -8.62 4.67 9.82
C THR A 34 -8.78 4.60 11.32
N ARG A 35 -10.04 4.61 11.78
CA ARG A 35 -10.40 4.39 13.17
C ARG A 35 -11.08 3.03 13.30
N LEU A 36 -10.54 2.19 14.16
CA LEU A 36 -11.14 0.91 14.49
C LEU A 36 -12.25 1.10 15.51
N LYS A 37 -13.37 0.39 15.34
CA LYS A 37 -14.41 0.27 16.36
C LYS A 37 -14.19 -1.04 17.09
N LEU A 38 -13.75 -0.93 18.33
CA LEU A 38 -13.48 -2.09 19.19
C LEU A 38 -14.78 -2.53 19.86
N ALA A 39 -14.97 -3.83 20.02
CA ALA A 39 -16.05 -4.40 20.82
C ALA A 39 -15.53 -4.70 22.21
N ASP A 40 -16.37 -4.57 23.24
CA ASP A 40 -16.01 -4.64 24.66
C ASP A 40 -15.40 -6.00 25.11
N GLU A 41 -15.43 -7.03 24.28
CA GLU A 41 -14.96 -8.38 24.62
C GLU A 41 -13.75 -8.82 23.80
N MET A 42 -12.94 -7.89 23.27
CA MET A 42 -11.81 -8.21 22.39
C MET A 42 -10.46 -8.18 23.12
N LEU A 43 -9.51 -8.97 22.58
CA LEU A 43 -8.10 -8.92 22.97
C LEU A 43 -7.44 -7.58 22.62
N LEU A 44 -7.98 -6.85 21.66
CA LEU A 44 -7.58 -5.51 21.28
C LEU A 44 -8.39 -4.52 22.11
N THR A 45 -7.77 -3.92 23.11
CA THR A 45 -8.43 -3.06 24.10
C THR A 45 -8.42 -1.59 23.73
N ASP A 46 -7.42 -1.16 22.95
CA ASP A 46 -7.35 0.22 22.45
C ASP A 46 -6.62 0.24 21.11
N ALA A 47 -6.97 1.19 20.26
CA ALA A 47 -6.28 1.44 19.01
C ALA A 47 -6.36 2.92 18.66
N ASP A 48 -5.21 3.51 18.44
CA ASP A 48 -5.11 4.84 17.89
C ASP A 48 -5.63 4.92 16.46
N THR A 49 -5.85 6.15 16.00
CA THR A 49 -6.14 6.38 14.59
C THR A 49 -4.93 6.00 13.74
N ILE A 50 -5.07 4.97 12.90
CA ILE A 50 -4.04 4.54 11.97
C ILE A 50 -4.03 5.50 10.79
N THR A 51 -2.94 6.24 10.63
CA THR A 51 -2.70 7.05 9.43
C THR A 51 -1.98 6.21 8.38
N SER A 52 -2.44 6.24 7.15
CA SER A 52 -1.85 5.50 6.04
C SER A 52 -1.64 6.40 4.83
N GLY A 53 -0.68 6.05 4.00
CA GLY A 53 -0.38 6.83 2.81
C GLY A 53 0.16 5.99 1.66
N ARG A 54 -0.03 6.49 0.45
CA ARG A 54 0.56 5.98 -0.79
C ARG A 54 0.90 7.13 -1.72
N PHE A 55 1.86 6.93 -2.58
CA PHE A 55 2.18 7.87 -3.66
C PHE A 55 2.71 7.13 -4.88
N GLY A 56 2.67 7.79 -6.02
CA GLY A 56 3.29 7.33 -7.24
C GLY A 56 3.61 8.48 -8.16
N PHE A 57 4.65 8.30 -8.94
CA PHE A 57 5.09 9.22 -9.97
C PHE A 57 5.52 8.42 -11.20
N THR A 58 5.09 8.85 -12.38
CA THR A 58 5.41 8.20 -13.65
C THR A 58 5.84 9.25 -14.66
N ALA A 59 6.93 8.98 -15.37
CA ALA A 59 7.35 9.72 -16.54
C ALA A 59 7.22 8.80 -17.76
N SER A 60 6.57 9.28 -18.82
CA SER A 60 6.36 8.52 -20.04
C SER A 60 6.64 9.37 -21.29
N ARG A 61 7.02 8.69 -22.37
CA ARG A 61 7.17 9.31 -23.68
C ARG A 61 7.02 8.30 -24.80
N GLU A 62 6.70 8.76 -25.96
CA GLU A 62 6.76 7.95 -27.19
C GLU A 62 8.22 7.69 -27.59
N ALA A 63 8.57 6.42 -27.72
CA ALA A 63 9.86 5.96 -28.21
C ALA A 63 9.73 4.56 -28.81
N PHE A 64 10.58 4.22 -29.78
CA PHE A 64 10.60 2.90 -30.44
C PHE A 64 9.25 2.48 -31.07
N GLY A 65 8.43 3.46 -31.46
CA GLY A 65 7.10 3.22 -32.02
C GLY A 65 6.06 2.73 -31.00
N GLY A 66 6.27 3.03 -29.72
CA GLY A 66 5.39 2.75 -28.61
C GLY A 66 5.57 3.75 -27.48
N LEU A 67 4.89 3.54 -26.37
CA LEU A 67 4.98 4.34 -25.15
C LEU A 67 5.94 3.66 -24.16
N VAL A 68 7.01 4.33 -23.80
CA VAL A 68 7.93 3.93 -22.71
C VAL A 68 7.57 4.69 -21.45
N SER A 69 7.53 4.02 -20.32
CA SER A 69 7.25 4.63 -19.03
C SER A 69 8.22 4.15 -17.96
N PHE A 70 8.56 5.07 -17.06
CA PHE A 70 9.33 4.83 -15.84
C PHE A 70 8.59 5.44 -14.67
N GLY A 71 8.60 4.76 -13.54
CA GLY A 71 7.90 5.28 -12.38
C GLY A 71 8.51 4.83 -11.06
N VAL A 72 8.07 5.52 -10.01
CA VAL A 72 8.27 5.11 -8.63
C VAL A 72 6.91 5.12 -7.95
N ALA A 73 6.60 4.09 -7.18
CA ALA A 73 5.36 4.01 -6.44
C ALA A 73 5.57 3.40 -5.07
N GLN A 74 4.96 4.00 -4.07
CA GLN A 74 4.84 3.46 -2.72
C GLN A 74 3.41 2.92 -2.57
N ARG A 75 3.31 1.63 -2.24
CA ARG A 75 2.03 1.02 -1.89
C ARG A 75 1.49 1.63 -0.60
N LEU A 76 0.20 1.46 -0.37
CA LEU A 76 -0.42 1.89 0.88
C LEU A 76 0.31 1.28 2.07
N VAL A 77 0.77 2.13 2.96
CA VAL A 77 1.50 1.76 4.18
C VAL A 77 0.96 2.57 5.36
N ALA A 78 0.89 1.94 6.53
CA ALA A 78 0.61 2.66 7.76
C ALA A 78 1.82 3.53 8.12
N LEU A 79 1.58 4.83 8.29
CA LEU A 79 2.59 5.84 8.63
C LEU A 79 2.69 6.05 10.14
N SER A 80 1.57 5.86 10.84
CA SER A 80 1.49 5.96 12.30
C SER A 80 0.26 5.21 12.81
N GLY A 81 0.24 4.93 14.09
CA GLY A 81 -0.82 4.29 14.84
C GLY A 81 -0.28 3.21 15.75
N ASP A 82 -0.86 3.12 16.93
CA ASP A 82 -0.54 2.12 17.94
C ASP A 82 -1.79 1.28 18.23
N ALA A 83 -1.58 0.03 18.59
CA ALA A 83 -2.64 -0.88 19.01
C ALA A 83 -2.25 -1.55 20.32
N THR A 84 -3.15 -1.54 21.29
CA THR A 84 -2.95 -2.15 22.60
C THR A 84 -3.75 -3.43 22.70
N PHE A 85 -3.05 -4.50 23.03
CA PHE A 85 -3.60 -5.84 23.18
C PHE A 85 -3.49 -6.27 24.63
N THR A 86 -4.57 -6.76 25.22
CA THR A 86 -4.53 -7.45 26.50
C THR A 86 -4.16 -8.92 26.28
N VAL A 87 -3.02 -9.33 26.79
CA VAL A 87 -2.49 -10.69 26.65
C VAL A 87 -2.38 -11.35 28.02
N GLY A 88 -2.64 -12.67 28.08
CA GLY A 88 -2.41 -13.44 29.31
C GLY A 88 -0.91 -13.48 29.62
N SER A 89 -0.52 -12.97 30.77
CA SER A 89 0.87 -12.89 31.22
C SER A 89 1.27 -14.00 32.20
N GLY A 90 0.31 -14.67 32.82
CA GLY A 90 0.59 -15.75 33.78
C GLY A 90 -0.63 -16.23 34.52
N TYR A 91 -0.37 -17.03 35.56
CA TYR A 91 -1.37 -17.51 36.51
C TYR A 91 -0.92 -17.13 37.92
N ASP A 92 -1.76 -16.40 38.64
CA ASP A 92 -1.51 -16.00 40.01
C ASP A 92 -2.17 -17.02 40.98
N LEU A 93 -1.34 -17.69 41.75
CA LEU A 93 -1.81 -18.67 42.73
C LEU A 93 -2.53 -18.01 43.94
N GLY A 94 -2.29 -16.73 44.19
CA GLY A 94 -2.93 -16.01 45.31
C GLY A 94 -4.39 -15.70 45.04
N ILE A 95 -4.72 -15.37 43.79
CA ILE A 95 -6.10 -15.11 43.33
C ILE A 95 -6.72 -16.28 42.60
N LEU A 96 -5.94 -17.39 42.40
CA LEU A 96 -6.34 -18.56 41.60
C LEU A 96 -6.88 -18.20 40.23
N GLY A 97 -6.23 -17.25 39.57
CA GLY A 97 -6.71 -16.71 38.30
C GLY A 97 -5.59 -16.35 37.31
N LEU A 98 -5.98 -16.16 36.04
CA LEU A 98 -5.09 -15.65 35.00
C LEU A 98 -4.79 -14.18 35.24
N THR A 99 -3.54 -13.82 35.06
CA THR A 99 -3.09 -12.42 35.02
C THR A 99 -2.99 -11.97 33.57
N PHE A 100 -3.33 -10.71 33.33
CA PHE A 100 -3.29 -10.11 32.02
C PHE A 100 -2.41 -8.85 32.06
N GLU A 101 -1.75 -8.58 30.95
CA GLU A 101 -1.00 -7.34 30.77
C GLU A 101 -1.33 -6.71 29.43
N ASP A 102 -1.30 -5.39 29.38
CA ASP A 102 -1.51 -4.65 28.14
C ASP A 102 -0.16 -4.47 27.42
N ARG A 103 -0.15 -4.82 26.12
CA ARG A 103 1.00 -4.64 25.23
C ARG A 103 0.63 -3.75 24.09
N THR A 104 1.31 -2.63 23.97
CA THR A 104 1.18 -1.71 22.85
C THR A 104 2.15 -2.10 21.73
N VAL A 105 1.64 -2.19 20.51
CA VAL A 105 2.39 -2.52 19.31
C VAL A 105 2.27 -1.37 18.31
N ASP A 106 3.41 -0.87 17.85
CA ASP A 106 3.47 0.10 16.75
C ASP A 106 3.00 -0.57 15.44
N MET A 107 1.94 -0.02 14.86
CA MET A 107 1.32 -0.50 13.62
C MET A 107 1.99 0.07 12.36
N ARG A 108 3.05 0.85 12.53
CA ARG A 108 3.78 1.48 11.43
C ARG A 108 4.38 0.45 10.48
N GLY A 109 4.00 0.55 9.22
CA GLY A 109 4.56 -0.27 8.16
C GLY A 109 5.91 0.27 7.65
N ARG A 110 6.69 -0.61 7.05
CA ARG A 110 7.94 -0.22 6.40
C ARG A 110 7.65 0.40 5.04
N MET A 111 8.17 1.59 4.78
CA MET A 111 8.19 2.17 3.45
C MET A 111 9.11 1.34 2.53
N ALA A 112 8.57 0.88 1.40
CA ALA A 112 9.28 0.12 0.39
C ALA A 112 8.85 0.60 -1.02
N PRO A 113 9.37 1.74 -1.49
CA PRO A 113 9.07 2.23 -2.81
C PRO A 113 9.51 1.24 -3.88
N GLN A 114 8.70 1.10 -4.93
CA GLN A 114 8.98 0.24 -6.07
C GLN A 114 9.31 1.10 -7.28
N LEU A 115 10.36 0.73 -8.00
CA LEU A 115 10.67 1.25 -9.32
C LEU A 115 9.88 0.45 -10.35
N THR A 116 9.30 1.13 -11.32
CA THR A 116 8.52 0.50 -12.40
C THR A 116 9.07 0.91 -13.76
N PHE A 117 9.02 -0.02 -14.68
CA PHE A 117 9.28 0.19 -16.09
C PHE A 117 8.12 -0.37 -16.90
N GLY A 118 7.70 0.32 -17.94
CA GLY A 118 6.67 -0.13 -18.85
C GLY A 118 7.04 0.20 -20.29
N PHE A 119 6.66 -0.69 -21.19
CA PHE A 119 6.64 -0.44 -22.62
C PHE A 119 5.34 -0.96 -23.19
N GLU A 120 4.65 -0.12 -23.95
CA GLU A 120 3.40 -0.46 -24.62
C GLU A 120 3.47 -0.06 -26.09
N LYS A 121 3.16 -0.98 -26.98
CA LYS A 121 3.02 -0.72 -28.42
C LYS A 121 1.64 -1.18 -28.88
N ILE A 122 0.85 -0.25 -29.40
CA ILE A 122 -0.48 -0.52 -29.94
C ILE A 122 -0.40 -0.34 -31.45
N GLY A 123 -0.70 -1.41 -32.18
CA GLY A 123 -0.90 -1.39 -33.63
C GLY A 123 -2.38 -1.61 -33.98
N GLU A 124 -2.72 -1.54 -35.25
CA GLU A 124 -4.12 -1.67 -35.71
C GLU A 124 -4.78 -2.99 -35.29
N ARG A 125 -4.04 -4.10 -35.32
CA ARG A 125 -4.52 -5.45 -35.00
C ARG A 125 -3.81 -6.13 -33.85
N SER A 126 -2.85 -5.47 -33.19
CA SER A 126 -2.11 -6.07 -32.10
C SER A 126 -1.73 -5.05 -31.04
N ALA A 127 -1.70 -5.47 -29.80
CA ALA A 127 -1.14 -4.70 -28.70
C ALA A 127 -0.13 -5.56 -27.95
N PHE A 128 1.04 -4.99 -27.72
CA PHE A 128 2.13 -5.61 -26.98
C PHE A 128 2.47 -4.74 -25.77
N ARG A 129 2.59 -5.36 -24.60
CA ARG A 129 2.92 -4.69 -23.34
C ARG A 129 3.95 -5.50 -22.60
N ILE A 130 4.97 -4.83 -22.09
CA ILE A 130 5.91 -5.37 -21.11
C ILE A 130 5.93 -4.42 -19.92
N GLY A 131 5.91 -4.99 -18.71
CA GLY A 131 6.09 -4.26 -17.48
C GLY A 131 7.08 -4.97 -16.57
N ALA A 132 7.87 -4.19 -15.84
CA ALA A 132 8.74 -4.69 -14.79
C ALA A 132 8.61 -3.78 -13.57
N ALA A 133 8.74 -4.36 -12.39
CA ALA A 133 8.79 -3.64 -11.13
C ALA A 133 9.82 -4.28 -10.22
N SER A 134 10.55 -3.46 -9.47
CA SER A 134 11.50 -3.91 -8.47
C SER A 134 11.39 -3.01 -7.24
N ASP A 135 11.59 -3.58 -6.05
CA ASP A 135 11.82 -2.76 -4.88
C ASP A 135 13.20 -2.04 -5.00
N THR A 136 13.41 -1.01 -4.20
CA THR A 136 14.67 -0.24 -4.22
C THR A 136 15.88 -1.04 -3.75
N GLN A 137 15.69 -2.24 -3.20
CA GLN A 137 16.73 -3.13 -2.72
C GLN A 137 16.99 -4.31 -3.69
N GLY A 138 16.16 -4.47 -4.72
CA GLY A 138 16.28 -5.55 -5.69
C GLY A 138 15.85 -6.95 -5.20
N HIS A 139 15.20 -7.03 -4.04
CA HIS A 139 14.76 -8.29 -3.47
C HIS A 139 13.44 -8.80 -4.06
N ASP A 140 12.54 -7.89 -4.50
CA ASP A 140 11.26 -8.25 -5.13
C ASP A 140 11.25 -7.72 -6.56
N VAL A 141 11.62 -8.57 -7.51
CA VAL A 141 11.61 -8.25 -8.94
C VAL A 141 10.47 -8.99 -9.61
N ARG A 142 9.61 -8.26 -10.32
CA ARG A 142 8.48 -8.80 -11.07
C ARG A 142 8.52 -8.30 -12.48
N ALA A 143 8.21 -9.18 -13.43
CA ALA A 143 8.03 -8.83 -14.81
C ALA A 143 6.75 -9.47 -15.35
N VAL A 144 6.05 -8.76 -16.23
CA VAL A 144 4.85 -9.23 -16.91
C VAL A 144 4.90 -8.80 -18.36
N GLY A 145 4.49 -9.69 -19.25
CA GLY A 145 4.31 -9.40 -20.68
C GLY A 145 2.92 -9.85 -21.13
N SER A 146 2.32 -9.11 -22.04
CA SER A 146 1.08 -9.50 -22.70
C SER A 146 1.12 -9.14 -24.18
N TRP A 147 0.53 -10.01 -24.99
CA TRP A 147 0.35 -9.78 -26.41
C TRP A 147 -1.08 -10.14 -26.78
N ASN A 148 -1.79 -9.19 -27.34
CA ASN A 148 -3.17 -9.35 -27.77
C ASN A 148 -3.23 -9.16 -29.30
N ILE A 149 -3.92 -10.06 -30.00
CA ILE A 149 -4.16 -9.99 -31.44
C ILE A 149 -5.68 -9.96 -31.65
N ARG A 150 -6.15 -9.03 -32.47
CA ARG A 150 -7.53 -8.97 -32.94
C ARG A 150 -7.57 -9.52 -34.37
N PHE A 151 -8.41 -10.51 -34.59
CA PHE A 151 -8.68 -11.12 -35.88
C PHE A 151 -9.81 -10.41 -36.61
#